data_9f3c5120198e6c60c61a097b3dc749f6
#
_entry.id   9f3c5120198e6c60c61a097b3dc749f6
#
_cell.length_a   1.000
_cell.length_b   1.000
_cell.length_c   1.000
_cell.angle_alpha   90.00
_cell.angle_beta   90.00
_cell.angle_gamma   90.00
#
_symmetry.space_group_name_H-M   'P 1'
#
loop_
_entity.id
_entity.type
_entity.pdbx_description
1 polymer ?
#
loop_
_entity_poly.entity_id
_entity_poly.type
_entity_poly.pdbx_seq_one_letter_code
_entity_poly.pdbx_strand_id
1 'polypeptide(L)'
;MFAALLLAGLFAEQSLPAAPNDALAPAREGKLRCIAPNPARLTCQTIIRYRASTDGSFDATVAGLVSGDPTLLLRYKTFGRIEEGGVCVMVRSGDFQNGTLLSSGKPLAPNADRAMRLQVLDAVQPLQGKKRCTQDRTEDGVTRTVVTLDGVAHPELAQTVTWVTPAQGYAVGR
;
A
#
# COMPACT_ATOMS: atom_id res chain seq x y z
N MET A 1 11.17 -3.97 62.97
CA MET A 1 10.74 -3.04 61.88
C MET A 1 11.55 -3.37 60.64
N PHE A 2 10.99 -4.14 59.71
CA PHE A 2 11.63 -4.50 58.43
C PHE A 2 10.98 -3.69 57.34
N ALA A 3 11.75 -2.81 56.67
CA ALA A 3 11.31 -2.05 55.54
C ALA A 3 11.60 -2.89 54.27
N ALA A 4 10.54 -3.32 53.56
CA ALA A 4 10.63 -3.99 52.26
C ALA A 4 10.70 -2.94 51.15
N LEU A 5 11.86 -2.84 50.48
CA LEU A 5 12.01 -2.08 49.24
C LEU A 5 11.43 -2.88 48.08
N LEU A 6 10.34 -2.37 47.50
CA LEU A 6 9.79 -2.85 46.21
C LEU A 6 10.58 -2.18 45.08
N LEU A 7 11.45 -2.94 44.40
CA LEU A 7 12.03 -2.53 43.11
C LEU A 7 10.99 -2.78 41.99
N ALA A 8 10.38 -1.69 41.50
CA ALA A 8 9.59 -1.72 40.27
C ALA A 8 10.56 -1.70 39.09
N GLY A 9 10.73 -2.87 38.45
CA GLY A 9 11.49 -2.99 37.20
C GLY A 9 10.72 -2.38 36.05
N LEU A 10 11.20 -1.26 35.51
CA LEU A 10 10.76 -0.70 34.22
C LEU A 10 11.29 -1.62 33.11
N PHE A 11 10.42 -2.44 32.56
CA PHE A 11 10.67 -3.11 31.26
C PHE A 11 10.56 -2.05 30.16
N ALA A 12 11.69 -1.48 29.74
CA ALA A 12 11.76 -0.72 28.50
C ALA A 12 11.55 -1.72 27.35
N GLU A 13 10.44 -1.62 26.63
CA GLU A 13 10.25 -2.29 25.35
C GLU A 13 11.34 -1.77 24.40
N GLN A 14 12.38 -2.56 24.22
CA GLN A 14 13.41 -2.31 23.21
C GLN A 14 12.79 -2.60 21.84
N SER A 15 12.35 -1.54 21.15
CA SER A 15 12.04 -1.62 19.72
C SER A 15 13.31 -2.07 19.01
N LEU A 16 13.29 -3.27 18.43
CA LEU A 16 14.38 -3.77 17.61
C LEU A 16 14.63 -2.78 16.45
N PRO A 17 15.90 -2.37 16.21
CA PRO A 17 16.20 -1.49 15.10
C PRO A 17 15.78 -2.16 13.79
N ALA A 18 15.05 -1.41 12.95
CA ALA A 18 14.65 -1.87 11.61
C ALA A 18 15.90 -2.27 10.83
N ALA A 19 15.86 -3.41 10.12
CA ALA A 19 16.92 -3.81 9.23
C ALA A 19 17.21 -2.67 8.23
N PRO A 20 18.49 -2.40 7.86
CA PRO A 20 18.89 -1.21 7.08
C PRO A 20 18.21 -1.09 5.69
N ASN A 21 17.40 -2.06 5.27
CA ASN A 21 16.66 -2.07 4.00
C ASN A 21 15.19 -2.53 4.17
N ASP A 22 14.56 -2.26 5.32
CA ASP A 22 13.13 -2.60 5.50
C ASP A 22 12.25 -1.61 4.73
N ALA A 23 11.81 -2.01 3.53
CA ALA A 23 10.93 -1.22 2.67
C ALA A 23 9.58 -0.88 3.34
N LEU A 24 9.19 -1.59 4.39
CA LEU A 24 7.94 -1.39 5.12
C LEU A 24 8.15 -0.82 6.53
N ALA A 25 9.34 -0.30 6.86
CA ALA A 25 9.59 0.37 8.15
C ALA A 25 8.54 1.45 8.47
N PRO A 26 8.15 2.36 7.54
CA PRO A 26 7.10 3.34 7.82
C PRO A 26 5.73 2.71 8.09
N ALA A 27 5.43 1.56 7.46
CA ALA A 27 4.17 0.85 7.71
C ALA A 27 4.11 0.25 9.12
N ARG A 28 5.24 -0.19 9.68
CA ARG A 28 5.34 -0.65 11.08
C ARG A 28 5.09 0.49 12.07
N GLU A 29 5.38 1.73 11.68
CA GLU A 29 5.02 2.95 12.42
C GLU A 29 3.54 3.37 12.22
N GLY A 30 2.73 2.57 11.51
CA GLY A 30 1.33 2.85 11.25
C GLY A 30 1.06 3.82 10.11
N LYS A 31 2.08 4.20 9.33
CA LYS A 31 1.92 5.08 8.16
C LYS A 31 1.28 4.32 6.99
N LEU A 32 0.62 5.08 6.13
CA LEU A 32 0.01 4.62 4.88
C LEU A 32 0.89 5.06 3.71
N ARG A 33 1.05 4.19 2.72
CA ARG A 33 1.75 4.55 1.48
C ARG A 33 0.77 5.24 0.54
N CYS A 34 1.03 6.49 0.24
CA CYS A 34 0.29 7.33 -0.68
C CYS A 34 1.01 7.37 -2.03
N ILE A 35 0.37 6.90 -3.08
CA ILE A 35 0.89 6.91 -4.45
C ILE A 35 0.23 8.05 -5.22
N ALA A 36 1.03 8.79 -5.99
CA ALA A 36 0.64 10.01 -6.69
C ALA A 36 -0.07 11.00 -5.75
N PRO A 37 0.66 11.52 -4.71
CA PRO A 37 0.09 12.45 -3.74
C PRO A 37 -0.25 13.80 -4.38
N ASN A 38 -1.37 14.38 -3.94
CA ASN A 38 -1.71 15.78 -4.14
C ASN A 38 -1.80 16.48 -2.77
N PRO A 39 -0.72 17.10 -2.29
CA PRO A 39 -0.70 17.71 -0.96
C PRO A 39 -1.70 18.86 -0.79
N ALA A 40 -2.01 19.60 -1.86
CA ALA A 40 -2.94 20.73 -1.82
C ALA A 40 -4.39 20.27 -1.54
N ARG A 41 -4.73 19.05 -1.94
CA ARG A 41 -6.07 18.46 -1.74
C ARG A 41 -6.09 17.36 -0.68
N LEU A 42 -4.94 17.01 -0.12
CA LEU A 42 -4.75 15.85 0.76
C LEU A 42 -5.31 14.57 0.12
N THR A 43 -4.97 14.34 -1.15
CA THR A 43 -5.41 13.14 -1.88
C THR A 43 -4.25 12.32 -2.41
N CYS A 44 -4.52 11.04 -2.65
CA CYS A 44 -3.64 10.08 -3.32
C CYS A 44 -4.44 9.38 -4.42
N GLN A 45 -3.83 9.02 -5.53
CA GLN A 45 -4.49 8.13 -6.48
C GLN A 45 -4.67 6.71 -5.90
N THR A 46 -3.71 6.29 -5.07
CA THR A 46 -3.80 5.01 -4.35
C THR A 46 -3.27 5.17 -2.93
N ILE A 47 -3.98 4.59 -1.99
CA ILE A 47 -3.53 4.44 -0.60
C ILE A 47 -3.38 2.95 -0.30
N ILE A 48 -2.23 2.58 0.28
CA ILE A 48 -1.94 1.21 0.68
C ILE A 48 -1.65 1.18 2.18
N ARG A 49 -2.36 0.30 2.88
CA ARG A 49 -2.08 -0.07 4.27
C ARG A 49 -1.43 -1.44 4.28
N TYR A 50 -0.22 -1.53 4.78
CA TYR A 50 0.48 -2.80 4.96
C TYR A 50 0.38 -3.29 6.40
N ARG A 51 0.39 -4.61 6.53
CA ARG A 51 0.63 -5.36 7.78
C ARG A 51 1.81 -6.28 7.52
N ALA A 52 2.99 -5.84 7.92
CA ALA A 52 4.22 -6.58 7.71
C ALA A 52 4.49 -7.53 8.86
N SER A 53 4.83 -8.79 8.55
CA SER A 53 5.28 -9.82 9.46
C SER A 53 6.80 -9.79 9.62
N THR A 54 7.32 -10.46 10.65
CA THR A 54 8.76 -10.52 10.93
C THR A 54 9.54 -11.39 9.94
N ASP A 55 8.86 -12.32 9.25
CA ASP A 55 9.44 -13.21 8.23
C ASP A 55 9.55 -12.55 6.83
N GLY A 56 9.29 -11.24 6.73
CA GLY A 56 9.32 -10.50 5.48
C GLY A 56 8.05 -10.62 4.63
N SER A 57 7.05 -11.41 5.05
CA SER A 57 5.75 -11.41 4.41
C SER A 57 4.91 -10.20 4.82
N PHE A 58 3.91 -9.86 4.02
CA PHE A 58 2.93 -8.83 4.37
C PHE A 58 1.56 -9.08 3.76
N ASP A 59 0.53 -8.60 4.43
CA ASP A 59 -0.79 -8.35 3.88
C ASP A 59 -0.93 -6.86 3.55
N ALA A 60 -1.66 -6.56 2.49
CA ALA A 60 -1.96 -5.19 2.11
C ALA A 60 -3.45 -5.00 1.81
N THR A 61 -4.00 -3.88 2.28
CA THR A 61 -5.28 -3.36 1.82
C THR A 61 -4.99 -2.17 0.93
N VAL A 62 -5.43 -2.27 -0.32
CA VAL A 62 -5.24 -1.25 -1.35
C VAL A 62 -6.57 -0.56 -1.61
N ALA A 63 -6.57 0.76 -1.65
CA ALA A 63 -7.67 1.55 -2.17
C ALA A 63 -7.11 2.41 -3.31
N GLY A 64 -7.55 2.15 -4.53
CA GLY A 64 -7.08 2.82 -5.74
C GLY A 64 -8.21 3.52 -6.48
N LEU A 65 -7.91 4.65 -7.09
CA LEU A 65 -8.83 5.39 -7.95
C LEU A 65 -8.96 4.66 -9.30
N VAL A 66 -10.18 4.28 -9.66
CA VAL A 66 -10.51 3.66 -10.96
C VAL A 66 -10.95 4.73 -11.95
N SER A 67 -11.77 5.69 -11.49
CA SER A 67 -12.20 6.85 -12.27
C SER A 67 -12.29 8.09 -11.39
N GLY A 68 -12.01 9.25 -11.98
CA GLY A 68 -12.06 10.52 -11.27
C GLY A 68 -13.40 11.23 -11.36
N ASP A 69 -14.19 10.94 -12.43
CA ASP A 69 -15.51 11.52 -12.63
C ASP A 69 -16.43 10.47 -13.28
N PRO A 70 -17.43 9.98 -12.56
CA PRO A 70 -17.58 10.11 -11.12
C PRO A 70 -16.41 9.44 -10.36
N THR A 71 -16.14 9.85 -9.12
CA THR A 71 -15.09 9.22 -8.31
C THR A 71 -15.45 7.78 -7.98
N LEU A 72 -14.74 6.86 -8.62
CA LEU A 72 -14.86 5.41 -8.40
C LEU A 72 -13.57 4.86 -7.80
N LEU A 73 -13.70 4.11 -6.74
CA LEU A 73 -12.59 3.47 -6.03
C LEU A 73 -12.73 1.96 -6.10
N LEU A 74 -11.61 1.27 -6.24
CA LEU A 74 -11.52 -0.16 -5.97
C LEU A 74 -10.75 -0.37 -4.68
N ARG A 75 -11.35 -1.08 -3.72
CA ARG A 75 -10.69 -1.54 -2.50
C ARG A 75 -10.52 -3.04 -2.57
N TYR A 76 -9.28 -3.50 -2.44
CA TYR A 76 -8.98 -4.94 -2.46
C TYR A 76 -7.87 -5.28 -1.47
N LYS A 77 -7.72 -6.58 -1.20
CA LYS A 77 -6.63 -7.13 -0.40
C LYS A 77 -5.67 -7.88 -1.30
N THR A 78 -4.41 -7.82 -0.96
CA THR A 78 -3.35 -8.60 -1.59
C THR A 78 -2.29 -8.94 -0.56
N PHE A 79 -1.38 -9.83 -0.90
CA PHE A 79 -0.27 -10.22 -0.04
C PHE A 79 1.00 -10.42 -0.87
N GLY A 80 2.14 -10.36 -0.19
CA GLY A 80 3.44 -10.49 -0.84
C GLY A 80 4.58 -10.65 0.14
N ARG A 81 5.79 -10.39 -0.34
CA ARG A 81 7.02 -10.46 0.44
C ARG A 81 7.92 -9.27 0.16
N ILE A 82 8.77 -8.94 1.14
CA ILE A 82 9.89 -8.03 0.93
C ILE A 82 11.02 -8.86 0.33
N GLU A 83 11.48 -8.50 -0.86
CA GLU A 83 12.58 -9.14 -1.56
C GLU A 83 13.56 -8.05 -2.02
N GLU A 84 14.85 -8.21 -1.74
CA GLU A 84 15.92 -7.29 -2.16
C GLU A 84 15.63 -5.81 -1.84
N GLY A 85 14.99 -5.54 -0.69
CA GLY A 85 14.59 -4.19 -0.28
C GLY A 85 13.38 -3.62 -1.04
N GLY A 86 12.70 -4.43 -1.85
CA GLY A 86 11.48 -4.08 -2.56
C GLY A 86 10.24 -4.78 -2.02
N VAL A 87 9.08 -4.19 -2.24
CA VAL A 87 7.76 -4.76 -1.94
C VAL A 87 7.29 -5.53 -3.17
N CYS A 88 7.26 -6.86 -3.09
CA CYS A 88 6.93 -7.75 -4.20
C CYS A 88 5.58 -8.43 -4.00
N VAL A 89 4.74 -8.42 -5.04
CA VAL A 89 3.45 -9.12 -5.09
C VAL A 89 3.33 -9.90 -6.40
N MET A 90 2.66 -11.04 -6.37
CA MET A 90 2.15 -11.67 -7.59
C MET A 90 0.85 -10.98 -7.98
N VAL A 91 0.72 -10.54 -9.21
CA VAL A 91 -0.53 -9.95 -9.72
C VAL A 91 -1.54 -11.06 -9.93
N ARG A 92 -2.64 -11.04 -9.20
CA ARG A 92 -3.72 -12.02 -9.25
C ARG A 92 -5.02 -11.35 -9.58
N SER A 93 -5.68 -11.76 -10.67
CA SER A 93 -7.01 -11.24 -11.03
C SER A 93 -8.04 -11.47 -9.92
N GLY A 94 -7.91 -12.55 -9.16
CA GLY A 94 -8.77 -12.84 -8.00
C GLY A 94 -8.75 -11.76 -6.92
N ASP A 95 -7.61 -11.08 -6.70
CA ASP A 95 -7.53 -9.98 -5.73
C ASP A 95 -8.47 -8.82 -6.13
N PHE A 96 -8.50 -8.49 -7.42
CA PHE A 96 -9.37 -7.44 -7.99
C PHE A 96 -10.82 -7.91 -8.12
N GLN A 97 -11.04 -9.17 -8.49
CA GLN A 97 -12.37 -9.76 -8.60
C GLN A 97 -13.10 -9.78 -7.24
N ASN A 98 -12.37 -10.06 -6.15
CA ASN A 98 -12.90 -10.08 -4.80
C ASN A 98 -12.89 -8.69 -4.11
N GLY A 99 -12.39 -7.66 -4.80
CA GLY A 99 -12.41 -6.30 -4.30
C GLY A 99 -13.81 -5.69 -4.29
N THR A 100 -13.96 -4.56 -3.62
CA THR A 100 -15.21 -3.79 -3.55
C THR A 100 -15.06 -2.51 -4.36
N LEU A 101 -15.94 -2.30 -5.34
CA LEU A 101 -16.07 -1.05 -6.08
C LEU A 101 -16.98 -0.10 -5.32
N LEU A 102 -16.51 1.12 -5.12
CA LEU A 102 -17.18 2.15 -4.33
C LEU A 102 -17.37 3.41 -5.16
N SER A 103 -18.54 4.02 -5.07
CA SER A 103 -18.82 5.40 -5.52
C SER A 103 -19.27 6.22 -4.32
N SER A 104 -18.61 7.36 -4.08
CA SER A 104 -18.88 8.21 -2.90
C SER A 104 -18.93 7.42 -1.58
N GLY A 105 -18.02 6.45 -1.42
CA GLY A 105 -17.90 5.61 -0.22
C GLY A 105 -18.92 4.47 -0.10
N LYS A 106 -19.87 4.33 -1.03
CA LYS A 106 -20.90 3.28 -1.04
C LYS A 106 -20.61 2.25 -2.14
N PRO A 107 -20.90 0.95 -1.92
CA PRO A 107 -20.79 -0.06 -2.95
C PRO A 107 -21.64 0.32 -4.18
N LEU A 108 -21.12 -0.02 -5.38
CA LEU A 108 -21.87 0.15 -6.62
C LEU A 108 -23.10 -0.76 -6.66
N ALA A 109 -24.15 -0.30 -7.37
CA ALA A 109 -25.27 -1.16 -7.72
C ALA A 109 -24.80 -2.36 -8.56
N PRO A 110 -25.45 -3.55 -8.46
CA PRO A 110 -24.94 -4.81 -9.04
C PRO A 110 -24.63 -4.74 -10.53
N ASN A 111 -25.43 -4.06 -11.34
CA ASN A 111 -25.19 -3.94 -12.78
C ASN A 111 -23.99 -3.04 -13.11
N ALA A 112 -23.86 -1.91 -12.38
CA ALA A 112 -22.73 -1.01 -12.53
C ALA A 112 -21.43 -1.66 -12.01
N ASP A 113 -21.48 -2.39 -10.90
CA ASP A 113 -20.35 -3.16 -10.38
C ASP A 113 -19.85 -4.17 -11.40
N ARG A 114 -20.76 -4.95 -12.01
CA ARG A 114 -20.41 -5.96 -13.02
C ARG A 114 -19.70 -5.33 -14.21
N ALA A 115 -20.24 -4.24 -14.76
CA ALA A 115 -19.68 -3.58 -15.93
C ALA A 115 -18.28 -3.00 -15.62
N MET A 116 -18.13 -2.31 -14.49
CA MET A 116 -16.85 -1.73 -14.07
C MET A 116 -15.82 -2.80 -13.73
N ARG A 117 -16.23 -3.89 -13.10
CA ARG A 117 -15.36 -5.01 -12.76
C ARG A 117 -14.77 -5.68 -13.99
N LEU A 118 -15.53 -5.84 -15.05
CA LEU A 118 -15.00 -6.35 -16.34
C LEU A 118 -13.90 -5.44 -16.89
N GLN A 119 -14.09 -4.11 -16.84
CA GLN A 119 -13.06 -3.17 -17.30
C GLN A 119 -11.79 -3.26 -16.43
N VAL A 120 -11.93 -3.37 -15.10
CA VAL A 120 -10.78 -3.54 -14.20
C VAL A 120 -10.04 -4.83 -14.50
N LEU A 121 -10.76 -5.95 -14.69
CA LEU A 121 -10.14 -7.24 -14.95
C LEU A 121 -9.45 -7.27 -16.31
N ASP A 122 -10.02 -6.64 -17.33
CA ASP A 122 -9.40 -6.49 -18.65
C ASP A 122 -8.10 -5.68 -18.56
N ALA A 123 -8.09 -4.57 -17.82
CA ALA A 123 -6.89 -3.77 -17.60
C ALA A 123 -5.78 -4.51 -16.81
N VAL A 124 -6.13 -5.44 -15.95
CA VAL A 124 -5.17 -6.23 -15.15
C VAL A 124 -4.68 -7.47 -15.88
N GLN A 125 -5.44 -7.97 -16.85
CA GLN A 125 -5.16 -9.22 -17.54
C GLN A 125 -3.75 -9.32 -18.13
N PRO A 126 -3.12 -8.27 -18.72
CA PRO A 126 -1.75 -8.35 -19.22
C PRO A 126 -0.69 -8.53 -18.13
N LEU A 127 -1.03 -8.23 -16.87
CA LEU A 127 -0.16 -8.35 -15.71
C LEU A 127 -0.38 -9.63 -14.92
N GLN A 128 -1.43 -10.39 -15.22
CA GLN A 128 -1.82 -11.61 -14.53
C GLN A 128 -0.65 -12.59 -14.44
N GLY A 129 -0.36 -13.08 -13.22
CA GLY A 129 0.71 -14.03 -12.94
C GLY A 129 2.12 -13.43 -12.94
N LYS A 130 2.31 -12.15 -13.23
CA LYS A 130 3.61 -11.50 -13.15
C LYS A 130 3.95 -11.12 -11.71
N LYS A 131 5.22 -11.27 -11.35
CA LYS A 131 5.76 -10.75 -10.10
C LYS A 131 6.06 -9.25 -10.28
N ARG A 132 5.32 -8.41 -9.57
CA ARG A 132 5.54 -6.97 -9.55
C ARG A 132 6.27 -6.59 -8.27
N CYS A 133 7.46 -6.03 -8.39
CA CYS A 133 8.21 -5.47 -7.27
C CYS A 133 8.30 -3.95 -7.39
N THR A 134 8.26 -3.26 -6.25
CA THR A 134 8.43 -1.81 -6.17
C THR A 134 9.45 -1.48 -5.11
N GLN A 135 10.41 -0.63 -5.47
CA GLN A 135 11.38 -0.01 -4.55
C GLN A 135 11.16 1.49 -4.55
N ASP A 136 11.22 2.11 -3.38
CA ASP A 136 11.14 3.56 -3.27
C ASP A 136 12.57 4.13 -3.29
N ARG A 137 12.83 5.09 -4.19
CA ARG A 137 14.09 5.82 -4.30
C ARG A 137 13.84 7.30 -4.15
N THR A 138 14.64 7.95 -3.32
CA THR A 138 14.55 9.40 -3.13
C THR A 138 15.71 10.06 -3.87
N GLU A 139 15.38 10.95 -4.80
CA GLU A 139 16.30 11.77 -5.56
C GLU A 139 15.78 13.21 -5.50
N ASP A 140 16.64 14.15 -5.17
CA ASP A 140 16.32 15.59 -5.05
C ASP A 140 15.11 15.88 -4.14
N GLY A 141 14.98 15.12 -3.06
CA GLY A 141 13.87 15.24 -2.10
C GLY A 141 12.52 14.68 -2.57
N VAL A 142 12.46 14.11 -3.78
CA VAL A 142 11.26 13.45 -4.31
C VAL A 142 11.45 11.94 -4.28
N THR A 143 10.52 11.25 -3.62
CA THR A 143 10.52 9.79 -3.61
C THR A 143 9.67 9.25 -4.76
N ARG A 144 10.26 8.37 -5.57
CA ARG A 144 9.61 7.70 -6.70
C ARG A 144 9.71 6.19 -6.55
N THR A 145 8.74 5.47 -7.10
CA THR A 145 8.83 4.01 -7.21
C THR A 145 9.70 3.64 -8.40
N VAL A 146 10.58 2.67 -8.19
CA VAL A 146 11.15 1.85 -9.28
C VAL A 146 10.31 0.58 -9.34
N VAL A 147 9.76 0.29 -10.51
CA VAL A 147 8.87 -0.86 -10.72
C VAL A 147 9.55 -1.89 -11.62
N THR A 148 9.50 -3.15 -11.22
CA THR A 148 9.88 -4.27 -12.08
C THR A 148 8.72 -5.25 -12.23
N LEU A 149 8.61 -5.86 -13.40
CA LEU A 149 7.72 -6.99 -13.68
C LEU A 149 8.59 -8.17 -14.09
N ASP A 150 8.53 -9.27 -13.33
CA ASP A 150 9.37 -10.46 -13.53
C ASP A 150 10.88 -10.12 -13.62
N GLY A 151 11.32 -9.11 -12.84
CA GLY A 151 12.70 -8.63 -12.81
C GLY A 151 13.05 -7.60 -13.89
N VAL A 152 12.21 -7.36 -14.88
CA VAL A 152 12.41 -6.35 -15.94
C VAL A 152 11.92 -4.98 -15.45
N ALA A 153 12.76 -3.95 -15.61
CA ALA A 153 12.42 -2.59 -15.22
C ALA A 153 11.33 -1.98 -16.13
N HIS A 154 10.38 -1.29 -15.51
CA HIS A 154 9.26 -0.61 -16.15
C HIS A 154 9.18 0.86 -15.69
N PRO A 155 10.06 1.74 -16.23
CA PRO A 155 10.12 3.14 -15.80
C PRO A 155 8.83 3.92 -16.06
N GLU A 156 8.03 3.52 -17.05
CA GLU A 156 6.72 4.11 -17.35
C GLU A 156 5.68 3.88 -16.25
N LEU A 157 5.92 2.89 -15.36
CA LEU A 157 5.08 2.62 -14.20
C LEU A 157 5.56 3.35 -12.94
N ALA A 158 6.66 4.13 -13.04
CA ALA A 158 7.17 4.88 -11.91
C ALA A 158 6.19 5.98 -11.49
N GLN A 159 5.97 6.10 -10.18
CA GLN A 159 5.06 7.09 -9.60
C GLN A 159 5.71 7.76 -8.40
N THR A 160 5.37 9.02 -8.16
CA THR A 160 5.72 9.69 -6.92
C THR A 160 5.00 9.02 -5.75
N VAL A 161 5.70 8.86 -4.63
CA VAL A 161 5.13 8.28 -3.42
C VAL A 161 5.52 9.09 -2.19
N THR A 162 4.67 9.00 -1.17
CA THR A 162 4.99 9.49 0.16
C THR A 162 4.34 8.58 1.20
N TRP A 163 4.90 8.60 2.41
CA TRP A 163 4.29 7.93 3.55
C TRP A 163 3.56 8.97 4.41
N VAL A 164 2.28 8.74 4.66
CA VAL A 164 1.40 9.65 5.40
C VAL A 164 0.86 8.98 6.66
N THR A 165 0.67 9.75 7.73
CA THR A 165 -0.03 9.24 8.91
C THR A 165 -1.55 9.30 8.69
N PRO A 166 -2.35 8.43 9.31
CA PRO A 166 -3.81 8.53 9.25
C PRO A 166 -4.34 9.89 9.72
N ALA A 167 -3.65 10.53 10.68
CA ALA A 167 -4.04 11.84 11.23
C ALA A 167 -3.92 12.99 10.21
N GLN A 168 -3.10 12.84 9.15
CA GLN A 168 -2.98 13.85 8.10
C GLN A 168 -4.21 13.93 7.17
N GLY A 169 -5.16 12.98 7.27
CA GLY A 169 -6.45 13.06 6.59
C GLY A 169 -6.41 12.79 5.08
N TYR A 170 -5.32 12.22 4.55
CA TYR A 170 -5.27 11.87 3.13
C TYR A 170 -6.34 10.84 2.74
N ALA A 171 -7.03 11.08 1.64
CA ALA A 171 -8.04 10.21 1.07
C ALA A 171 -7.70 9.84 -0.39
N VAL A 172 -8.34 8.77 -0.92
CA VAL A 172 -8.20 8.45 -2.35
C VAL A 172 -9.04 9.40 -3.18
N GLY A 173 -8.41 10.06 -4.17
CA GLY A 173 -9.04 11.05 -5.03
C GLY A 173 -8.04 11.70 -5.99
N ARG A 174 -8.49 12.72 -6.72
CA ARG A 174 -7.67 13.57 -7.60
C ARG A 174 -7.37 14.91 -6.96
#